data_1386b5b5fddb99f58003d43443e7e3e5
#
_entry.id   1386b5b5fddb99f58003d43443e7e3e5
#
_cell.length_a   1.000
_cell.length_b   1.000
_cell.length_c   1.000
_cell.angle_alpha   90.00
_cell.angle_beta   90.00
_cell.angle_gamma   90.00
#
_symmetry.space_group_name_H-M   'P 1'
#
loop_
_entity.id
_entity.type
_entity.pdbx_description
1 polymer ?
#
loop_
_entity_poly.entity_id
_entity_poly.type
_entity_poly.pdbx_seq_one_letter_code
_entity_poly.pdbx_strand_id
1 'polypeptide(L)'
;FVSVEVDPALARDTDRTTTDARALHELINAPNLMVKIPGTLEGLPSIRTMIGEGRSINVTLIFSVSRYIEVMESYVAGLEDAVASGQEDLSDIASVASFFISRTDTEVDRRLEEIGTDQALDLRGKTAVAQAQVAYQHFITTFSGPRWDALAAKGAQVQRPLWASTSTKNPRYSETLYVDELI
;
A
#
# COMPACT_ATOMS: atom_id res chain seq x y z
N PHE A 1 10.80 11.04 -0.89
CA PHE A 1 9.45 11.49 -0.54
C PHE A 1 9.27 11.56 0.97
N VAL A 2 8.38 12.46 1.41
CA VAL A 2 7.92 12.58 2.81
C VAL A 2 6.41 12.36 2.82
N SER A 3 5.90 11.64 3.83
CA SER A 3 4.48 11.35 3.93
C SER A 3 3.83 12.06 5.12
N VAL A 4 2.66 12.67 4.88
CA VAL A 4 1.77 13.23 5.89
C VAL A 4 0.43 12.53 5.78
N GLU A 5 -0.17 12.11 6.88
CA GLU A 5 -1.39 11.30 6.90
C GLU A 5 -2.62 12.17 7.10
N VAL A 6 -3.71 11.83 6.40
CA VAL A 6 -5.04 12.38 6.68
C VAL A 6 -5.48 12.04 8.11
N ASP A 7 -6.43 12.77 8.67
CA ASP A 7 -6.95 12.48 10.00
C ASP A 7 -7.46 11.02 10.06
N PRO A 8 -6.95 10.17 10.98
CA PRO A 8 -7.38 8.78 11.13
C PRO A 8 -8.89 8.61 11.36
N ALA A 9 -9.56 9.61 11.92
CA ALA A 9 -11.01 9.61 12.11
C ALA A 9 -11.79 9.58 10.78
N LEU A 10 -11.15 9.94 9.67
CA LEU A 10 -11.75 9.97 8.33
C LEU A 10 -11.64 8.64 7.58
N ALA A 11 -10.98 7.63 8.13
CA ALA A 11 -10.66 6.36 7.45
C ALA A 11 -11.88 5.62 6.86
N ARG A 12 -13.10 5.96 7.27
CA ARG A 12 -14.36 5.40 6.78
C ARG A 12 -15.29 6.43 6.14
N ASP A 13 -14.73 7.54 5.69
CA ASP A 13 -15.48 8.64 5.05
C ASP A 13 -14.72 9.09 3.79
N THR A 14 -15.18 8.63 2.64
CA THR A 14 -14.56 8.91 1.35
C THR A 14 -14.46 10.40 1.06
N ASP A 15 -15.55 11.13 1.22
CA ASP A 15 -15.62 12.54 0.82
C ASP A 15 -14.72 13.42 1.69
N ARG A 16 -14.75 13.18 3.00
CA ARG A 16 -13.91 13.91 3.94
C ARG A 16 -12.44 13.53 3.79
N THR A 17 -12.12 12.25 3.57
CA THR A 17 -10.75 11.80 3.28
C THR A 17 -10.20 12.48 2.03
N THR A 18 -10.98 12.54 0.95
CA THR A 18 -10.57 13.20 -0.30
C THR A 18 -10.35 14.70 -0.09
N THR A 19 -11.25 15.34 0.64
CA THR A 19 -11.16 16.78 0.94
C THR A 19 -9.93 17.11 1.78
N ASP A 20 -9.66 16.33 2.83
CA ASP A 20 -8.50 16.50 3.72
C ASP A 20 -7.19 16.24 2.98
N ALA A 21 -7.13 15.16 2.19
CA ALA A 21 -5.95 14.85 1.36
C ALA A 21 -5.63 15.97 0.37
N ARG A 22 -6.63 16.55 -0.28
CA ARG A 22 -6.46 17.68 -1.20
C ARG A 22 -5.95 18.92 -0.47
N ALA A 23 -6.54 19.23 0.70
CA ALA A 23 -6.13 20.35 1.54
C ALA A 23 -4.67 20.22 2.01
N LEU A 24 -4.24 19.02 2.41
CA LEU A 24 -2.84 18.75 2.79
C LEU A 24 -1.87 18.95 1.62
N HIS A 25 -2.22 18.49 0.41
CA HIS A 25 -1.41 18.73 -0.78
C HIS A 25 -1.27 20.22 -1.09
N GLU A 26 -2.35 20.98 -1.01
CA GLU A 26 -2.37 22.42 -1.28
C GLU A 26 -1.61 23.23 -0.21
N LEU A 27 -1.77 22.86 1.06
CA LEU A 27 -1.12 23.52 2.18
C LEU A 27 0.40 23.34 2.16
N ILE A 28 0.87 22.12 1.88
CA ILE A 28 2.30 21.81 1.94
C ILE A 28 2.99 22.16 0.62
N ASN A 29 2.34 21.91 -0.50
CA ASN A 29 2.77 22.26 -1.86
C ASN A 29 4.24 21.92 -2.15
N ALA A 30 4.65 20.69 -1.83
CA ALA A 30 6.03 20.23 -2.03
C ALA A 30 6.08 19.06 -3.04
N PRO A 31 7.04 19.06 -4.00
CA PRO A 31 7.10 18.06 -5.06
C PRO A 31 7.43 16.65 -4.55
N ASN A 32 7.96 16.52 -3.35
CA ASN A 32 8.28 15.25 -2.72
C ASN A 32 7.27 14.82 -1.65
N LEU A 33 6.09 15.43 -1.64
CA LEU A 33 5.01 15.06 -0.72
C LEU A 33 4.25 13.83 -1.24
N MET A 34 3.98 12.90 -0.35
CA MET A 34 2.92 11.90 -0.48
C MET A 34 1.93 12.07 0.65
N VAL A 35 0.65 12.28 0.36
CA VAL A 35 -0.37 12.20 1.40
C VAL A 35 -0.70 10.74 1.66
N LYS A 36 -0.72 10.33 2.94
CA LYS A 36 -1.09 8.97 3.32
C LYS A 36 -2.60 8.85 3.47
N ILE A 37 -3.16 7.87 2.76
CA ILE A 37 -4.58 7.51 2.81
C ILE A 37 -4.69 6.04 3.24
N PRO A 38 -5.53 5.71 4.23
CA PRO A 38 -5.78 4.31 4.62
C PRO A 38 -6.36 3.49 3.46
N GLY A 39 -5.87 2.26 3.28
CA GLY A 39 -6.40 1.30 2.30
C GLY A 39 -7.71 0.65 2.74
N THR A 40 -8.64 1.41 3.30
CA THR A 40 -10.00 0.97 3.64
C THR A 40 -10.87 0.91 2.38
N LEU A 41 -12.04 0.27 2.46
CA LEU A 41 -12.99 0.24 1.34
C LEU A 41 -13.38 1.66 0.92
N GLU A 42 -13.60 2.52 1.90
CA GLU A 42 -13.96 3.93 1.72
C GLU A 42 -12.76 4.79 1.25
N GLY A 43 -11.52 4.36 1.54
CA GLY A 43 -10.31 5.02 1.08
C GLY A 43 -9.99 4.78 -0.40
N LEU A 44 -10.44 3.66 -1.00
CA LEU A 44 -10.14 3.32 -2.39
C LEU A 44 -10.58 4.40 -3.40
N PRO A 45 -11.81 4.95 -3.34
CA PRO A 45 -12.22 6.02 -4.24
C PRO A 45 -11.39 7.30 -4.05
N SER A 46 -11.00 7.62 -2.80
CA SER A 46 -10.13 8.78 -2.52
C SER A 46 -8.76 8.62 -3.14
N ILE A 47 -8.16 7.42 -3.05
CA ILE A 47 -6.87 7.10 -3.68
C ILE A 47 -6.96 7.31 -5.19
N ARG A 48 -7.97 6.72 -5.85
CA ARG A 48 -8.21 6.88 -7.29
C ARG A 48 -8.35 8.36 -7.69
N THR A 49 -9.17 9.12 -6.96
CA THR A 49 -9.41 10.54 -7.22
C THR A 49 -8.12 11.36 -7.11
N MET A 50 -7.36 11.16 -6.04
CA MET A 50 -6.12 11.92 -5.82
C MET A 50 -5.05 11.61 -6.86
N ILE A 51 -4.90 10.34 -7.25
CA ILE A 51 -4.01 9.95 -8.35
C ILE A 51 -4.50 10.54 -9.67
N GLY A 52 -5.80 10.51 -9.94
CA GLY A 52 -6.41 11.11 -11.14
C GLY A 52 -6.21 12.64 -11.23
N GLU A 53 -6.04 13.31 -10.08
CA GLU A 53 -5.68 14.73 -9.99
C GLU A 53 -4.15 14.98 -10.09
N GLY A 54 -3.34 13.96 -10.36
CA GLY A 54 -1.88 14.09 -10.47
C GLY A 54 -1.15 14.16 -9.13
N ARG A 55 -1.76 13.72 -8.03
CA ARG A 55 -1.21 13.85 -6.67
C ARG A 55 -0.61 12.54 -6.17
N SER A 56 0.61 12.61 -5.66
CA SER A 56 1.31 11.42 -5.11
C SER A 56 0.74 10.96 -3.77
N ILE A 57 0.51 9.64 -3.64
CA ILE A 57 -0.17 9.03 -2.48
C ILE A 57 0.65 7.87 -1.91
N ASN A 58 0.73 7.81 -0.57
CA ASN A 58 1.18 6.63 0.17
C ASN A 58 -0.07 5.92 0.73
N VAL A 59 -0.45 4.78 0.14
CA VAL A 59 -1.56 4.00 0.68
C VAL A 59 -1.08 3.21 1.89
N THR A 60 -1.76 3.34 3.03
CA THR A 60 -1.32 2.75 4.29
C THR A 60 -2.34 1.78 4.90
N LEU A 61 -1.93 1.08 5.95
CA LEU A 61 -2.76 0.14 6.71
C LEU A 61 -3.33 -1.00 5.85
N ILE A 62 -2.51 -1.54 4.95
CA ILE A 62 -2.87 -2.71 4.15
C ILE A 62 -2.44 -3.96 4.93
N PHE A 63 -3.40 -4.87 5.20
CA PHE A 63 -3.20 -6.09 5.99
C PHE A 63 -3.62 -7.38 5.26
N SER A 64 -4.17 -7.29 4.05
CA SER A 64 -4.58 -8.47 3.29
C SER A 64 -4.22 -8.36 1.82
N VAL A 65 -3.94 -9.49 1.19
CA VAL A 65 -3.65 -9.57 -0.25
C VAL A 65 -4.83 -9.07 -1.09
N SER A 66 -6.06 -9.44 -0.73
CA SER A 66 -7.26 -8.97 -1.44
C SER A 66 -7.38 -7.44 -1.43
N ARG A 67 -7.17 -6.81 -0.27
CA ARG A 67 -7.18 -5.35 -0.19
C ARG A 67 -6.03 -4.73 -0.97
N TYR A 68 -4.87 -5.35 -0.98
CA TYR A 68 -3.73 -4.85 -1.76
C TYR A 68 -4.02 -4.86 -3.28
N ILE A 69 -4.68 -5.90 -3.77
CA ILE A 69 -5.12 -5.96 -5.19
C ILE A 69 -6.05 -4.80 -5.52
N GLU A 70 -7.04 -4.51 -4.67
CA GLU A 70 -7.96 -3.38 -4.86
C GLU A 70 -7.26 -2.01 -4.78
N VAL A 71 -6.23 -1.89 -3.94
CA VAL A 71 -5.39 -0.68 -3.85
C VAL A 71 -4.61 -0.46 -5.14
N MET A 72 -3.96 -1.50 -5.68
CA MET A 72 -3.26 -1.41 -6.96
C MET A 72 -4.21 -1.05 -8.10
N GLU A 73 -5.41 -1.65 -8.13
CA GLU A 73 -6.44 -1.30 -9.13
C GLU A 73 -6.88 0.16 -9.01
N SER A 74 -7.07 0.67 -7.80
CA SER A 74 -7.40 2.08 -7.57
C SER A 74 -6.31 3.03 -8.07
N TYR A 75 -5.04 2.64 -7.91
CA TYR A 75 -3.90 3.39 -8.43
C TYR A 75 -3.87 3.40 -9.96
N VAL A 76 -3.98 2.23 -10.59
CA VAL A 76 -3.96 2.11 -12.05
C VAL A 76 -5.14 2.85 -12.67
N ALA A 77 -6.36 2.68 -12.12
CA ALA A 77 -7.55 3.41 -12.58
C ALA A 77 -7.42 4.93 -12.40
N GLY A 78 -6.77 5.39 -11.33
CA GLY A 78 -6.48 6.81 -11.14
C GLY A 78 -5.54 7.37 -12.19
N LEU A 79 -4.50 6.62 -12.59
CA LEU A 79 -3.62 7.02 -13.70
C LEU A 79 -4.37 7.05 -15.04
N GLU A 80 -5.29 6.12 -15.29
CA GLU A 80 -6.16 6.13 -16.46
C GLU A 80 -7.07 7.37 -16.47
N ASP A 81 -7.63 7.74 -15.31
CA ASP A 81 -8.44 8.96 -15.15
C ASP A 81 -7.59 10.24 -15.42
N ALA A 82 -6.34 10.28 -14.96
CA ALA A 82 -5.42 11.39 -15.26
C ALA A 82 -5.17 11.52 -16.76
N VAL A 83 -4.90 10.42 -17.46
CA VAL A 83 -4.76 10.41 -18.93
C VAL A 83 -6.05 10.88 -19.61
N ALA A 84 -7.21 10.39 -19.17
CA ALA A 84 -8.51 10.78 -19.73
C ALA A 84 -8.82 12.27 -19.53
N SER A 85 -8.30 12.89 -18.45
CA SER A 85 -8.41 14.32 -18.20
C SER A 85 -7.42 15.19 -18.99
N GLY A 86 -6.53 14.57 -19.77
CA GLY A 86 -5.58 15.26 -20.65
C GLY A 86 -4.14 15.33 -20.14
N GLN A 87 -3.81 14.63 -19.05
CA GLN A 87 -2.43 14.57 -18.56
C GLN A 87 -1.60 13.64 -19.45
N GLU A 88 -0.64 14.19 -20.18
CA GLU A 88 0.20 13.45 -21.12
C GLU A 88 1.42 12.81 -20.48
N ASP A 89 1.95 13.40 -19.39
CA ASP A 89 3.11 12.92 -18.64
C ASP A 89 2.70 12.56 -17.20
N LEU A 90 2.94 11.31 -16.82
CA LEU A 90 2.61 10.73 -15.50
C LEU A 90 3.84 10.61 -14.60
N SER A 91 5.02 11.07 -15.03
CA SER A 91 6.30 10.83 -14.33
C SER A 91 6.37 11.46 -12.95
N ASP A 92 5.59 12.53 -12.70
CA ASP A 92 5.53 13.21 -11.40
C ASP A 92 4.57 12.54 -10.41
N ILE A 93 3.77 11.56 -10.85
CA ILE A 93 2.82 10.85 -9.99
C ILE A 93 3.49 9.62 -9.41
N ALA A 94 3.78 9.66 -8.12
CA ALA A 94 4.39 8.55 -7.41
C ALA A 94 3.43 7.95 -6.37
N SER A 95 3.51 6.64 -6.18
CA SER A 95 2.75 5.97 -5.12
C SER A 95 3.54 4.82 -4.51
N VAL A 96 3.27 4.57 -3.23
CA VAL A 96 3.69 3.38 -2.51
C VAL A 96 2.51 2.77 -1.77
N ALA A 97 2.54 1.46 -1.60
CA ALA A 97 1.54 0.70 -0.86
C ALA A 97 2.19 0.12 0.41
N SER A 98 1.90 0.72 1.56
CA SER A 98 2.43 0.30 2.86
C SER A 98 1.70 -0.94 3.36
N PHE A 99 2.28 -2.11 3.08
CA PHE A 99 1.80 -3.42 3.46
C PHE A 99 2.41 -3.82 4.82
N PHE A 100 1.55 -4.09 5.80
CA PHE A 100 1.98 -4.28 7.19
C PHE A 100 2.36 -5.74 7.47
N ILE A 101 3.56 -5.94 8.03
CA ILE A 101 4.20 -7.23 8.20
C ILE A 101 4.08 -7.73 9.65
N SER A 102 4.83 -7.18 10.59
CA SER A 102 4.95 -7.75 11.93
C SER A 102 3.66 -7.80 12.74
N ARG A 103 2.70 -6.90 12.46
CA ARG A 103 1.41 -6.93 13.15
C ARG A 103 0.58 -8.15 12.75
N THR A 104 0.70 -8.61 11.49
CA THR A 104 0.07 -9.85 11.03
C THR A 104 0.65 -11.04 11.76
N ASP A 105 1.97 -11.18 11.81
CA ASP A 105 2.62 -12.27 12.54
C ASP A 105 2.25 -12.24 14.04
N THR A 106 2.23 -11.06 14.67
CA THR A 106 1.87 -10.95 16.08
C THR A 106 0.47 -11.55 16.38
N GLU A 107 -0.52 -11.25 15.55
CA GLU A 107 -1.88 -11.77 15.74
C GLU A 107 -2.00 -13.24 15.37
N VAL A 108 -1.36 -13.67 14.29
CA VAL A 108 -1.39 -15.07 13.85
C VAL A 108 -0.65 -15.96 14.85
N ASP A 109 0.53 -15.56 15.31
CA ASP A 109 1.31 -16.29 16.29
C ASP A 109 0.53 -16.49 17.60
N ARG A 110 -0.18 -15.45 18.07
CA ARG A 110 -1.06 -15.56 19.23
C ARG A 110 -2.11 -16.65 19.06
N ARG A 111 -2.74 -16.73 17.87
CA ARG A 111 -3.72 -17.79 17.56
C ARG A 111 -3.08 -19.17 17.44
N LEU A 112 -1.90 -19.26 16.85
CA LEU A 112 -1.16 -20.53 16.74
C LEU A 112 -0.74 -21.05 18.12
N GLU A 113 -0.37 -20.16 19.04
CA GLU A 113 -0.07 -20.50 20.44
C GLU A 113 -1.32 -20.98 21.22
N GLU A 114 -2.50 -20.40 20.92
CA GLU A 114 -3.77 -20.89 21.50
C GLU A 114 -4.14 -22.29 20.99
N ILE A 115 -3.82 -22.63 19.74
CA ILE A 115 -3.99 -23.99 19.20
C ILE A 115 -3.03 -24.97 19.88
N GLY A 116 -1.78 -24.57 20.10
CA GLY A 116 -0.80 -25.26 20.94
C GLY A 116 -0.27 -26.58 20.42
N THR A 117 -0.61 -27.01 19.19
CA THR A 117 -0.03 -28.22 18.58
C THR A 117 1.37 -27.92 18.05
N ASP A 118 2.24 -28.94 17.99
CA ASP A 118 3.60 -28.77 17.43
C ASP A 118 3.54 -28.19 16.01
N GLN A 119 2.62 -28.68 15.17
CA GLN A 119 2.43 -28.17 13.81
C GLN A 119 2.04 -26.67 13.78
N ALA A 120 1.17 -26.23 14.69
CA ALA A 120 0.79 -24.83 14.79
C ALA A 120 1.97 -23.97 15.25
N LEU A 121 2.71 -24.43 16.25
CA LEU A 121 3.86 -23.72 16.79
C LEU A 121 5.00 -23.58 15.77
N ASP A 122 5.16 -24.54 14.88
CA ASP A 122 6.15 -24.50 13.78
C ASP A 122 5.82 -23.48 12.68
N LEU A 123 4.58 -22.97 12.61
CA LEU A 123 4.16 -21.98 11.64
C LEU A 123 4.36 -20.53 12.11
N ARG A 124 4.73 -20.32 13.37
CA ARG A 124 4.96 -18.97 13.90
C ARG A 124 6.08 -18.23 13.16
N GLY A 125 5.89 -16.93 12.94
CA GLY A 125 6.84 -16.06 12.25
C GLY A 125 6.92 -16.30 10.74
N LYS A 126 6.04 -17.08 10.14
CA LYS A 126 6.06 -17.43 8.70
C LYS A 126 4.91 -16.81 7.92
N THR A 127 3.80 -16.50 8.56
CA THR A 127 2.56 -16.10 7.87
C THR A 127 2.71 -14.76 7.16
N ALA A 128 3.30 -13.77 7.82
CA ALA A 128 3.45 -12.44 7.20
C ALA A 128 4.44 -12.47 6.04
N VAL A 129 5.50 -13.25 6.13
CA VAL A 129 6.46 -13.48 5.03
C VAL A 129 5.74 -14.11 3.83
N ALA A 130 5.03 -15.23 4.05
CA ALA A 130 4.27 -15.89 2.99
C ALA A 130 3.22 -14.96 2.37
N GLN A 131 2.51 -14.19 3.19
CA GLN A 131 1.53 -13.20 2.71
C GLN A 131 2.18 -12.12 1.85
N ALA A 132 3.34 -11.60 2.26
CA ALA A 132 4.08 -10.59 1.51
C ALA A 132 4.62 -11.14 0.17
N GLN A 133 5.10 -12.38 0.15
CA GLN A 133 5.52 -13.05 -1.08
C GLN A 133 4.37 -13.21 -2.08
N VAL A 134 3.18 -13.60 -1.61
CA VAL A 134 1.96 -13.66 -2.44
C VAL A 134 1.57 -12.26 -2.93
N ALA A 135 1.60 -11.25 -2.06
CA ALA A 135 1.33 -9.85 -2.45
C ALA A 135 2.30 -9.38 -3.54
N TYR A 136 3.58 -9.74 -3.44
CA TYR A 136 4.59 -9.39 -4.45
C TYR A 136 4.33 -10.05 -5.82
N GLN A 137 3.80 -11.27 -5.87
CA GLN A 137 3.38 -11.89 -7.14
C GLN A 137 2.25 -11.10 -7.81
N HIS A 138 1.27 -10.63 -7.03
CA HIS A 138 0.22 -9.76 -7.55
C HIS A 138 0.78 -8.41 -8.04
N PHE A 139 1.77 -7.85 -7.35
CA PHE A 139 2.47 -6.64 -7.82
C PHE A 139 3.10 -6.86 -9.20
N ILE A 140 3.87 -7.92 -9.39
CA ILE A 140 4.48 -8.22 -10.68
C ILE A 140 3.43 -8.36 -11.78
N THR A 141 2.31 -9.05 -11.50
CA THR A 141 1.24 -9.27 -12.47
C THR A 141 0.50 -7.98 -12.82
N THR A 142 0.19 -7.15 -11.83
CA THR A 142 -0.55 -5.89 -12.04
C THR A 142 0.26 -4.87 -12.83
N PHE A 143 1.56 -4.77 -12.56
CA PHE A 143 2.44 -3.82 -13.23
C PHE A 143 3.18 -4.43 -14.42
N SER A 144 2.46 -5.24 -15.21
CA SER A 144 2.91 -5.85 -16.47
C SER A 144 1.76 -5.98 -17.47
N GLY A 145 2.13 -6.17 -18.76
CA GLY A 145 1.18 -6.37 -19.83
C GLY A 145 0.57 -5.10 -20.41
N PRO A 146 -0.26 -5.22 -21.46
CA PRO A 146 -0.63 -4.11 -22.36
C PRO A 146 -1.29 -2.91 -21.66
N ARG A 147 -2.10 -3.15 -20.62
CA ARG A 147 -2.76 -2.08 -19.84
C ARG A 147 -1.72 -1.22 -19.13
N TRP A 148 -0.79 -1.88 -18.44
CA TRP A 148 0.29 -1.18 -17.73
C TRP A 148 1.27 -0.54 -18.70
N ASP A 149 1.67 -1.23 -19.76
CA ASP A 149 2.64 -0.75 -20.74
C ASP A 149 2.19 0.57 -21.39
N ALA A 150 0.87 0.75 -21.60
CA ALA A 150 0.30 1.99 -22.13
C ALA A 150 0.47 3.18 -21.15
N LEU A 151 0.38 2.95 -19.85
CA LEU A 151 0.60 3.97 -18.82
C LEU A 151 2.11 4.24 -18.62
N ALA A 152 2.91 3.18 -18.60
CA ALA A 152 4.37 3.27 -18.50
C ALA A 152 4.99 4.06 -19.67
N ALA A 153 4.45 3.92 -20.88
CA ALA A 153 4.85 4.70 -22.05
C ALA A 153 4.59 6.22 -21.87
N LYS A 154 3.72 6.60 -20.92
CA LYS A 154 3.46 8.00 -20.52
C LYS A 154 4.23 8.42 -19.26
N GLY A 155 5.22 7.65 -18.81
CA GLY A 155 6.04 7.95 -17.65
C GLY A 155 5.50 7.41 -16.32
N ALA A 156 4.38 6.67 -16.30
CA ALA A 156 3.84 6.13 -15.07
C ALA A 156 4.85 5.23 -14.33
N GLN A 157 4.95 5.42 -13.01
CA GLN A 157 5.79 4.62 -12.13
C GLN A 157 4.96 3.53 -11.45
N VAL A 158 5.53 2.36 -11.21
CA VAL A 158 4.84 1.30 -10.45
C VAL A 158 4.55 1.76 -9.01
N GLN A 159 3.40 1.37 -8.46
CA GLN A 159 3.12 1.54 -7.02
C GLN A 159 3.91 0.49 -6.24
N ARG A 160 5.10 0.83 -5.78
CA ARG A 160 5.96 -0.13 -5.09
C ARG A 160 5.36 -0.58 -3.76
N PRO A 161 5.39 -1.89 -3.45
CA PRO A 161 5.09 -2.35 -2.10
C PRO A 161 6.14 -1.77 -1.14
N LEU A 162 5.67 -1.19 -0.06
CA LEU A 162 6.48 -0.75 1.07
C LEU A 162 6.18 -1.68 2.24
N TRP A 163 7.15 -2.52 2.60
CA TRP A 163 7.00 -3.40 3.75
C TRP A 163 7.03 -2.58 5.03
N ALA A 164 5.85 -2.40 5.64
CA ALA A 164 5.65 -1.55 6.81
C ALA A 164 5.62 -2.37 8.10
N SER A 165 6.04 -1.75 9.21
CA SER A 165 6.09 -2.41 10.52
C SER A 165 7.01 -3.66 10.48
N THR A 166 8.26 -3.48 10.08
CA THR A 166 9.21 -4.56 9.87
C THR A 166 10.07 -4.88 11.11
N SER A 167 9.92 -4.15 12.20
CA SER A 167 10.54 -4.56 13.47
C SER A 167 9.83 -5.78 14.04
N THR A 168 10.57 -6.83 14.35
CA THR A 168 10.03 -8.03 15.00
C THR A 168 9.51 -7.70 16.40
N LYS A 169 8.37 -8.29 16.79
CA LYS A 169 7.73 -8.06 18.09
C LYS A 169 7.99 -9.20 19.06
N ASN A 170 8.39 -10.36 18.54
CA ASN A 170 8.73 -11.52 19.35
C ASN A 170 10.26 -11.56 19.53
N PRO A 171 10.79 -11.55 20.77
CA PRO A 171 12.23 -11.56 21.03
C PRO A 171 12.93 -12.88 20.63
N ARG A 172 12.17 -13.91 20.24
CA ARG A 172 12.71 -15.17 19.72
C ARG A 172 13.07 -15.08 18.24
N TYR A 173 12.61 -14.05 17.51
CA TYR A 173 12.89 -13.86 16.10
C TYR A 173 14.14 -13.02 15.89
N SER A 174 14.88 -13.30 14.81
CA SER A 174 15.96 -12.42 14.37
C SER A 174 15.43 -11.01 14.14
N GLU A 175 16.18 -10.00 14.54
CA GLU A 175 15.84 -8.59 14.26
C GLU A 175 15.76 -8.30 12.76
N THR A 176 16.46 -9.11 11.94
CA THR A 176 16.51 -8.99 10.48
C THR A 176 15.55 -9.92 9.74
N LEU A 177 14.70 -10.69 10.45
CA LEU A 177 13.82 -11.72 9.87
C LEU A 177 13.14 -11.25 8.56
N TYR A 178 12.50 -10.10 8.58
CA TYR A 178 11.75 -9.62 7.41
C TYR A 178 12.64 -9.04 6.32
N VAL A 179 13.85 -8.59 6.65
CA VAL A 179 14.84 -8.17 5.65
C VAL A 179 15.39 -9.39 4.93
N ASP A 180 15.78 -10.43 5.68
CA ASP A 180 16.37 -11.64 5.13
C ASP A 180 15.40 -12.42 4.22
N GLU A 181 14.10 -12.34 4.51
CA GLU A 181 13.06 -13.11 3.81
C GLU A 181 12.33 -12.33 2.68
N LEU A 182 12.42 -10.99 2.64
CA LEU A 182 11.64 -10.16 1.72
C LEU A 182 12.48 -9.24 0.83
N ILE A 183 13.79 -9.12 1.05
CA ILE A 183 14.71 -8.30 0.29
C ILE A 183 15.87 -9.15 -0.20
#